data_1c0579f354276811dde85999c8bccc30
#
_entry.id   1c0579f354276811dde85999c8bccc30
#
_cell.length_a   1.000
_cell.length_b   1.000
_cell.length_c   1.000
_cell.angle_alpha   90.00
_cell.angle_beta   90.00
_cell.angle_gamma   90.00
#
_symmetry.space_group_name_H-M   'P 1'
#
loop_
_entity.id
_entity.type
_entity.pdbx_description
1 polymer ?
#
loop_
_entity_poly.entity_id
_entity_poly.type
_entity_poly.pdbx_seq_one_letter_code
_entity_poly.pdbx_strand_id
1 'polypeptide(L)'
;MRRRQIDLTVILKKYPGLFGYFVIILFLSGCYSHFAIKESAEEVVSKNREISKIKLQNEQEINFHSKENVLVSIGSDSLTYKDNKGEIHRTDVKDVNQWYEYKFNFFRTLVGTIFISVSILGMSIGTYLLFAPIRGN
;
A
#
# COMPACT_ATOMS: atom_id res chain seq x y z
N MET A 1 -24.77 36.93 -6.36
CA MET A 1 -24.63 35.54 -5.85
C MET A 1 -23.46 35.50 -4.84
N ARG A 2 -23.74 35.44 -3.53
CA ARG A 2 -22.72 35.29 -2.49
C ARG A 2 -22.33 33.79 -2.44
N ARG A 3 -21.12 33.46 -2.88
CA ARG A 3 -20.54 32.11 -2.64
C ARG A 3 -20.36 31.96 -1.13
N ARG A 4 -21.15 31.10 -0.49
CA ARG A 4 -20.88 30.67 0.88
C ARG A 4 -19.58 29.88 0.86
N GLN A 5 -18.51 30.49 1.34
CA GLN A 5 -17.30 29.73 1.67
C GLN A 5 -17.67 28.77 2.80
N ILE A 6 -17.60 27.50 2.51
CA ILE A 6 -17.79 26.45 3.52
C ILE A 6 -16.52 26.46 4.36
N ASP A 7 -16.66 26.96 5.58
CA ASP A 7 -15.53 27.01 6.52
C ASP A 7 -15.30 25.61 7.10
N LEU A 8 -14.31 24.91 6.56
CA LEU A 8 -13.93 23.55 6.98
C LEU A 8 -13.62 23.47 8.47
N THR A 9 -13.12 24.55 9.06
CA THR A 9 -12.77 24.59 10.48
C THR A 9 -14.01 24.49 11.38
N VAL A 10 -15.14 25.07 10.93
CA VAL A 10 -16.42 24.98 11.65
C VAL A 10 -16.98 23.57 11.62
N ILE A 11 -16.84 22.86 10.49
CA ILE A 11 -17.31 21.45 10.38
C ILE A 11 -16.48 20.53 11.25
N LEU A 12 -15.16 20.66 11.25
CA LEU A 12 -14.25 19.87 12.09
C LEU A 12 -14.49 20.10 13.57
N LYS A 13 -14.78 21.32 13.98
CA LYS A 13 -15.06 21.66 15.39
C LYS A 13 -16.41 21.12 15.87
N LYS A 14 -17.39 21.02 14.95
CA LYS A 14 -18.73 20.52 15.28
C LYS A 14 -18.82 18.98 15.31
N TYR A 15 -17.92 18.31 14.59
CA TYR A 15 -17.92 16.85 14.46
C TYR A 15 -16.52 16.25 14.70
N PRO A 16 -15.99 16.29 15.93
CA PRO A 16 -14.66 15.77 16.24
C PRO A 16 -14.52 14.26 15.93
N GLY A 17 -15.62 13.51 16.01
CA GLY A 17 -15.65 12.10 15.63
C GLY A 17 -15.39 11.85 14.15
N LEU A 18 -15.70 12.80 13.27
CA LEU A 18 -15.47 12.68 11.84
C LEU A 18 -13.97 12.68 11.51
N PHE A 19 -13.19 13.46 12.23
CA PHE A 19 -11.74 13.48 12.11
C PHE A 19 -11.12 12.16 12.60
N GLY A 20 -11.59 11.65 13.76
CA GLY A 20 -11.15 10.35 14.27
C GLY A 20 -11.47 9.20 13.29
N TYR A 21 -12.65 9.22 12.71
CA TYR A 21 -13.07 8.23 11.71
C TYR A 21 -12.19 8.29 10.44
N PHE A 22 -11.86 9.49 9.96
CA PHE A 22 -10.97 9.68 8.83
C PHE A 22 -9.55 9.15 9.11
N VAL A 23 -9.02 9.40 10.31
CA VAL A 23 -7.73 8.88 10.75
C VAL A 23 -7.75 7.35 10.81
N ILE A 24 -8.82 6.74 11.34
CA ILE A 24 -8.96 5.28 11.39
C ILE A 24 -8.99 4.68 9.98
N ILE A 25 -9.73 5.28 9.04
CA ILE A 25 -9.76 4.82 7.64
C ILE A 25 -8.37 4.92 7.01
N LEU A 26 -7.61 6.00 7.28
CA LEU A 26 -6.23 6.15 6.81
C LEU A 26 -5.33 4.99 7.27
N PHE A 27 -5.45 4.59 8.55
CA PHE A 27 -4.68 3.47 9.08
C PHE A 27 -5.12 2.11 8.53
N LEU A 28 -6.43 1.90 8.36
CA LEU A 28 -6.97 0.65 7.84
C LEU A 28 -6.73 0.46 6.34
N SER A 29 -6.66 1.55 5.58
CA SER A 29 -6.40 1.53 4.14
C SER A 29 -4.92 1.60 3.79
N GLY A 30 -4.03 1.44 4.77
CA GLY A 30 -2.58 1.45 4.59
C GLY A 30 -2.14 0.58 3.43
N CYS A 31 -1.78 1.23 2.31
CA CYS A 31 -1.31 0.52 1.13
C CYS A 31 0.20 0.39 1.17
N TYR A 32 0.64 -0.85 1.28
CA TYR A 32 2.03 -1.20 1.07
C TYR A 32 2.28 -1.53 -0.40
N SER A 33 3.46 -1.25 -0.87
CA SER A 33 3.84 -1.52 -2.26
C SER A 33 5.29 -1.97 -2.34
N HIS A 34 5.61 -2.72 -3.39
CA HIS A 34 6.98 -3.06 -3.73
C HIS A 34 7.64 -1.87 -4.42
N PHE A 35 8.71 -1.36 -3.85
CA PHE A 35 9.52 -0.29 -4.42
C PHE A 35 10.81 -0.86 -4.96
N ALA A 36 11.14 -0.52 -6.20
CA ALA A 36 12.39 -0.89 -6.81
C ALA A 36 13.56 -0.19 -6.11
N ILE A 37 14.55 -0.97 -5.70
CA ILE A 37 15.79 -0.49 -5.10
C ILE A 37 16.75 -0.17 -6.23
N LYS A 38 17.27 1.05 -6.25
CA LYS A 38 18.25 1.50 -7.27
C LYS A 38 19.70 1.25 -6.88
N GLU A 39 19.91 0.65 -5.72
CA GLU A 39 21.23 0.33 -5.19
C GLU A 39 21.81 -0.94 -5.84
N SER A 40 23.12 -1.06 -5.84
CA SER A 40 23.80 -2.28 -6.30
C SER A 40 23.50 -3.46 -5.40
N ALA A 41 23.68 -4.68 -5.90
CA ALA A 41 23.50 -5.90 -5.10
C ALA A 41 24.39 -5.90 -3.84
N GLU A 42 25.64 -5.40 -3.94
CA GLU A 42 26.57 -5.31 -2.82
C GLU A 42 26.06 -4.36 -1.73
N GLU A 43 25.48 -3.21 -2.13
CA GLU A 43 24.89 -2.27 -1.17
C GLU A 43 23.64 -2.82 -0.51
N VAL A 44 22.80 -3.55 -1.24
CA VAL A 44 21.60 -4.20 -0.70
C VAL A 44 22.00 -5.21 0.37
N VAL A 45 23.01 -6.04 0.10
CA VAL A 45 23.53 -7.05 1.05
C VAL A 45 24.19 -6.37 2.26
N SER A 46 25.06 -5.38 2.05
CA SER A 46 25.80 -4.70 3.13
C SER A 46 24.88 -3.95 4.09
N LYS A 47 23.79 -3.36 3.59
CA LYS A 47 22.80 -2.62 4.38
C LYS A 47 21.74 -3.53 5.04
N ASN A 48 21.82 -4.85 4.84
CA ASN A 48 20.86 -5.85 5.35
C ASN A 48 19.40 -5.42 5.12
N ARG A 49 19.09 -5.00 3.88
CA ARG A 49 17.75 -4.53 3.53
C ARG A 49 16.75 -5.69 3.50
N GLU A 50 15.54 -5.41 3.93
CA GLU A 50 14.43 -6.35 3.86
C GLU A 50 13.91 -6.45 2.42
N ILE A 51 14.32 -7.50 1.71
CA ILE A 51 13.93 -7.75 0.33
C ILE A 51 12.59 -8.47 0.30
N SER A 52 11.64 -7.88 -0.38
CA SER A 52 10.29 -8.44 -0.52
C SER A 52 10.07 -9.17 -1.83
N LYS A 53 10.78 -8.78 -2.87
CA LYS A 53 10.67 -9.37 -4.21
C LYS A 53 11.96 -9.16 -4.99
N ILE A 54 12.29 -10.10 -5.87
CA ILE A 54 13.35 -9.95 -6.87
C ILE A 54 12.78 -10.20 -8.27
N LYS A 55 13.36 -9.55 -9.26
CA LYS A 55 13.15 -9.83 -10.67
C LYS A 55 14.47 -10.33 -11.26
N LEU A 56 14.44 -11.51 -11.87
CA LEU A 56 15.61 -12.12 -12.52
C LEU A 56 15.79 -11.58 -13.94
N GLN A 57 16.95 -11.82 -14.53
CA GLN A 57 17.25 -11.43 -15.91
C GLN A 57 16.33 -12.09 -16.95
N ASN A 58 15.84 -13.30 -16.67
CA ASN A 58 14.86 -14.02 -17.49
C ASN A 58 13.41 -13.53 -17.29
N GLU A 59 13.23 -12.37 -16.64
CA GLU A 59 11.96 -11.73 -16.28
C GLU A 59 11.11 -12.47 -15.25
N GLN A 60 11.56 -13.60 -14.73
CA GLN A 60 10.89 -14.31 -13.64
C GLN A 60 10.91 -13.44 -12.37
N GLU A 61 9.76 -13.35 -11.70
CA GLU A 61 9.62 -12.64 -10.42
C GLU A 61 9.49 -13.65 -9.28
N ILE A 62 10.27 -13.46 -8.21
CA ILE A 62 10.20 -14.25 -7.00
C ILE A 62 9.77 -13.33 -5.86
N ASN A 63 8.62 -13.62 -5.27
CA ASN A 63 8.01 -12.80 -4.22
C ASN A 63 8.20 -13.49 -2.86
N PHE A 64 8.88 -12.83 -1.94
CA PHE A 64 9.16 -13.31 -0.59
C PHE A 64 8.15 -12.81 0.45
N HIS A 65 7.30 -11.86 0.07
CA HIS A 65 6.24 -11.36 0.94
C HIS A 65 4.98 -12.23 0.89
N SER A 66 4.84 -13.06 -0.14
CA SER A 66 3.78 -14.07 -0.23
C SER A 66 4.18 -15.30 0.58
N LYS A 67 3.18 -16.11 0.97
CA LYS A 67 3.44 -17.40 1.65
C LYS A 67 4.08 -18.45 0.74
N GLU A 68 4.30 -18.11 -0.53
CA GLU A 68 4.83 -19.04 -1.54
C GLU A 68 6.34 -19.22 -1.43
N ASN A 69 7.06 -18.15 -1.09
CA ASN A 69 8.50 -18.23 -0.93
C ASN A 69 8.94 -17.48 0.32
N VAL A 70 9.94 -18.02 0.99
CA VAL A 70 10.56 -17.40 2.17
C VAL A 70 12.04 -17.20 1.91
N LEU A 71 12.49 -15.97 1.98
CA LEU A 71 13.91 -15.63 1.89
C LEU A 71 14.63 -16.19 3.10
N VAL A 72 15.66 -17.01 2.88
CA VAL A 72 16.44 -17.64 3.94
C VAL A 72 17.72 -16.86 4.20
N SER A 73 18.47 -16.53 3.15
CA SER A 73 19.72 -15.77 3.28
C SER A 73 20.06 -15.06 1.98
N ILE A 74 20.78 -13.96 2.12
CA ILE A 74 21.41 -13.24 1.01
C ILE A 74 22.91 -13.16 1.31
N GLY A 75 23.71 -13.78 0.44
CA GLY A 75 25.16 -13.66 0.46
C GLY A 75 25.67 -12.73 -0.64
N SER A 76 26.99 -12.52 -0.69
CA SER A 76 27.64 -11.72 -1.75
C SER A 76 27.39 -12.28 -3.15
N ASP A 77 27.36 -13.59 -3.29
CA ASP A 77 27.33 -14.27 -4.59
C ASP A 77 26.01 -14.97 -4.87
N SER A 78 25.26 -15.32 -3.83
CA SER A 78 24.04 -16.10 -3.97
C SER A 78 22.95 -15.75 -2.97
N LEU A 79 21.72 -15.90 -3.41
CA LEU A 79 20.50 -15.74 -2.65
C LEU A 79 19.87 -17.14 -2.48
N THR A 80 19.47 -17.47 -1.26
CA THR A 80 18.82 -18.75 -0.94
C THR A 80 17.41 -18.47 -0.44
N TYR A 81 16.43 -19.16 -1.00
CA TYR A 81 15.04 -19.08 -0.56
C TYR A 81 14.40 -20.45 -0.53
N LYS A 82 13.31 -20.57 0.20
CA LYS A 82 12.51 -21.78 0.37
C LYS A 82 11.14 -21.57 -0.25
N ASP A 83 10.69 -22.50 -1.08
CA ASP A 83 9.35 -22.45 -1.68
C ASP A 83 8.25 -22.96 -0.73
N ASN A 84 7.01 -22.96 -1.18
CA ASN A 84 5.84 -23.43 -0.43
C ASN A 84 5.86 -24.97 -0.16
N LYS A 85 6.65 -25.72 -0.91
CA LYS A 85 6.86 -27.17 -0.70
C LYS A 85 7.96 -27.47 0.30
N GLY A 86 8.72 -26.44 0.68
CA GLY A 86 9.84 -26.56 1.57
C GLY A 86 11.16 -26.84 0.87
N GLU A 87 11.21 -26.81 -0.45
CA GLU A 87 12.43 -27.00 -1.22
C GLU A 87 13.29 -25.74 -1.17
N ILE A 88 14.60 -25.96 -1.03
CA ILE A 88 15.59 -24.87 -0.97
C ILE A 88 16.10 -24.59 -2.37
N HIS A 89 15.90 -23.37 -2.82
CA HIS A 89 16.40 -22.88 -4.09
C HIS A 89 17.55 -21.90 -3.87
N ARG A 90 18.51 -21.93 -4.77
CA ARG A 90 19.65 -21.00 -4.77
C ARG A 90 19.73 -20.30 -6.12
N THR A 91 19.86 -19.00 -6.10
CA THR A 91 19.98 -18.14 -7.29
C THR A 91 21.21 -17.27 -7.14
N ASP A 92 21.97 -17.10 -8.20
CA ASP A 92 23.13 -16.22 -8.18
C ASP A 92 22.65 -14.76 -8.12
N VAL A 93 23.33 -13.95 -7.32
CA VAL A 93 23.03 -12.51 -7.19
C VAL A 93 23.19 -11.79 -8.54
N LYS A 94 24.07 -12.26 -9.39
CA LYS A 94 24.31 -11.73 -10.76
C LYS A 94 23.09 -11.89 -11.68
N ASP A 95 22.25 -12.89 -11.43
CA ASP A 95 21.06 -13.16 -12.22
C ASP A 95 19.88 -12.26 -11.80
N VAL A 96 20.02 -11.50 -10.72
CA VAL A 96 19.01 -10.58 -10.24
C VAL A 96 19.13 -9.24 -10.99
N ASN A 97 18.12 -8.94 -11.80
CA ASN A 97 18.02 -7.69 -12.52
C ASN A 97 17.52 -6.54 -11.66
N GLN A 98 16.56 -6.81 -10.77
CA GLN A 98 15.94 -5.78 -9.95
C GLN A 98 15.58 -6.30 -8.57
N TRP A 99 15.89 -5.51 -7.53
CA TRP A 99 15.52 -5.74 -6.14
C TRP A 99 14.34 -4.88 -5.75
N TYR A 100 13.46 -5.39 -4.87
CA TYR A 100 12.30 -4.64 -4.36
C TYR A 100 12.21 -4.78 -2.85
N GLU A 101 11.89 -3.67 -2.19
CA GLU A 101 11.52 -3.62 -0.78
C GLU A 101 10.03 -3.34 -0.60
N TYR A 102 9.46 -3.80 0.50
CA TYR A 102 8.05 -3.61 0.81
C TYR A 102 7.89 -2.46 1.79
N LYS A 103 7.41 -1.33 1.29
CA LYS A 103 7.25 -0.12 2.09
C LYS A 103 5.84 0.42 2.04
N PHE A 104 5.49 1.13 3.10
CA PHE A 104 4.26 1.89 3.16
C PHE A 104 4.24 2.96 2.07
N ASN A 105 3.20 2.93 1.25
CA ASN A 105 3.01 3.89 0.17
C ASN A 105 2.02 4.97 0.60
N PHE A 106 2.53 6.05 1.18
CA PHE A 106 1.71 7.17 1.66
C PHE A 106 0.80 7.75 0.59
N PHE A 107 1.33 7.98 -0.61
CA PHE A 107 0.54 8.57 -1.70
C PHE A 107 -0.63 7.68 -2.12
N ARG A 108 -0.39 6.38 -2.31
CA ARG A 108 -1.43 5.42 -2.67
C ARG A 108 -2.47 5.27 -1.58
N THR A 109 -2.04 5.29 -0.32
CA THR A 109 -2.93 5.28 0.85
C THR A 109 -3.81 6.52 0.88
N LEU A 110 -3.23 7.70 0.67
CA LEU A 110 -3.97 8.97 0.66
C LEU A 110 -5.03 9.00 -0.44
N VAL A 111 -4.65 8.65 -1.67
CA VAL A 111 -5.59 8.61 -2.80
C VAL A 111 -6.71 7.59 -2.55
N GLY A 112 -6.37 6.39 -2.06
CA GLY A 112 -7.35 5.36 -1.71
C GLY A 112 -8.32 5.82 -0.65
N THR A 113 -7.84 6.49 0.39
CA THR A 113 -8.67 7.03 1.47
C THR A 113 -9.62 8.12 0.99
N ILE A 114 -9.15 9.04 0.14
CA ILE A 114 -10.00 10.09 -0.45
C ILE A 114 -11.11 9.43 -1.28
N PHE A 115 -10.75 8.45 -2.12
CA PHE A 115 -11.72 7.76 -2.97
C PHE A 115 -12.81 7.05 -2.16
N ILE A 116 -12.42 6.30 -1.12
CA ILE A 116 -13.35 5.62 -0.22
C ILE A 116 -14.26 6.63 0.50
N SER A 117 -13.70 7.72 1.01
CA SER A 117 -14.45 8.76 1.72
C SER A 117 -15.49 9.43 0.83
N VAL A 118 -15.13 9.76 -0.41
CA VAL A 118 -16.06 10.34 -1.40
C VAL A 118 -17.16 9.34 -1.76
N SER A 119 -16.83 8.07 -1.92
CA SER A 119 -17.80 7.01 -2.23
C SER A 119 -18.83 6.84 -1.10
N ILE A 120 -18.39 6.83 0.17
CA ILE A 120 -19.29 6.73 1.33
C ILE A 120 -20.20 7.95 1.41
N LEU A 121 -19.66 9.15 1.21
CA LEU A 121 -20.48 10.38 1.19
C LEU A 121 -21.49 10.36 0.06
N GLY A 122 -21.11 9.94 -1.13
CA GLY A 122 -22.01 9.82 -2.28
C GLY A 122 -23.14 8.83 -2.03
N MET A 123 -22.84 7.66 -1.45
CA MET A 123 -23.87 6.69 -1.06
C MET A 123 -24.80 7.24 0.02
N SER A 124 -24.28 7.93 1.02
CA SER A 124 -25.09 8.52 2.10
C SER A 124 -26.06 9.59 1.58
N ILE A 125 -25.59 10.46 0.68
CA ILE A 125 -26.44 11.48 0.04
C ILE A 125 -27.48 10.82 -0.87
N GLY A 126 -27.08 9.83 -1.66
CA GLY A 126 -27.98 9.08 -2.53
C GLY A 126 -29.10 8.39 -1.76
N THR A 127 -28.79 7.72 -0.66
CA THR A 127 -29.80 7.09 0.21
C THR A 127 -30.71 8.13 0.84
N TYR A 128 -30.17 9.25 1.32
CA TYR A 128 -31.01 10.32 1.87
C TYR A 128 -31.99 10.88 0.84
N LEU A 129 -31.55 11.12 -0.40
CA LEU A 129 -32.41 11.64 -1.47
C LEU A 129 -33.50 10.64 -1.89
N LEU A 130 -33.20 9.33 -1.87
CA LEU A 130 -34.17 8.28 -2.21
C LEU A 130 -35.24 8.06 -1.14
N PHE A 131 -34.88 8.23 0.14
CA PHE A 131 -35.76 7.96 1.27
C PHE A 131 -36.27 9.23 1.97
N ALA A 132 -35.85 10.42 1.54
CA ALA A 132 -36.39 11.65 2.06
C ALA A 132 -37.90 11.72 1.74
N PRO A 133 -38.78 11.88 2.72
CA PRO A 133 -40.21 11.99 2.47
C PRO A 133 -40.44 13.21 1.57
N ILE A 134 -41.05 12.95 0.38
CA ILE A 134 -41.54 14.04 -0.46
C ILE A 134 -42.65 14.73 0.35
N ARG A 135 -42.28 15.78 1.11
CA ARG A 135 -43.24 16.68 1.69
C ARG A 135 -43.82 17.48 0.53
N GLY A 136 -44.90 16.96 -0.04
CA GLY A 136 -45.78 17.73 -0.91
C GLY A 136 -46.40 18.85 -0.06
N ASN A 137 -46.25 20.06 -0.52
CA ASN A 137 -47.09 21.19 -0.12
C ASN A 137 -48.50 21.00 -0.61
#